data_3628fdcb197f182b8cbad2a51b4619e7
#
_entry.id   3628fdcb197f182b8cbad2a51b4619e7
#
_cell.length_a   1.000
_cell.length_b   1.000
_cell.length_c   1.000
_cell.angle_alpha   90.00
_cell.angle_beta   90.00
_cell.angle_gamma   90.00
#
_symmetry.space_group_name_H-M   'P 1'
#
loop_
_entity.id
_entity.type
_entity.pdbx_description
1 polymer ?
#
loop_
_entity_poly.entity_id
_entity_poly.type
_entity_poly.pdbx_seq_one_letter_code
_entity_poly.pdbx_strand_id
1 'polypeptide(L)'
;MRIRVPALGEFEQVVLLAILRLGDRAYGVTMREEIRDCTNREPTPGALYTTLDRMEEKGLVRSRLGDPTPQRGGRAKRFFQVTAAGVEAVARAQRAYRQLLRGLKLPVVAHA
;
A
#
# COMPACT_ATOMS: atom_id res chain seq x y z
N MET A 1 14.05 7.03 -25.32
CA MET A 1 12.80 7.55 -24.72
C MET A 1 12.73 7.09 -23.26
N ARG A 2 12.56 8.05 -22.37
CA ARG A 2 12.43 7.71 -20.95
C ARG A 2 11.01 7.28 -20.65
N ILE A 3 10.87 6.08 -20.10
CA ILE A 3 9.60 5.69 -19.53
C ILE A 3 9.46 6.38 -18.19
N ARG A 4 8.47 7.24 -18.10
CA ARG A 4 8.18 7.91 -16.84
C ARG A 4 7.48 6.95 -15.91
N VAL A 5 8.12 6.63 -14.79
CA VAL A 5 7.42 5.93 -13.71
C VAL A 5 6.66 7.01 -12.94
N PRO A 6 5.33 6.87 -12.78
CA PRO A 6 4.59 7.87 -12.02
C PRO A 6 5.13 8.00 -10.60
N ALA A 7 5.26 9.24 -10.14
CA ALA A 7 5.63 9.47 -8.76
C ALA A 7 4.51 8.97 -7.86
N LEU A 8 4.87 8.29 -6.77
CA LEU A 8 3.90 7.78 -5.83
C LEU A 8 3.56 8.84 -4.80
N GLY A 9 2.27 9.02 -4.55
CA GLY A 9 1.82 9.78 -3.40
C GLY A 9 2.17 9.03 -2.11
N GLU A 10 2.19 9.76 -1.01
CA GLU A 10 2.56 9.17 0.28
C GLU A 10 1.62 8.05 0.68
N PHE A 11 0.31 8.24 0.53
CA PHE A 11 -0.64 7.21 0.90
C PHE A 11 -0.57 6.00 -0.04
N GLU A 12 -0.25 6.21 -1.31
CA GLU A 12 -0.02 5.12 -2.24
C GLU A 12 1.15 4.24 -1.78
N GLN A 13 2.23 4.87 -1.29
CA GLN A 13 3.36 4.13 -0.73
C GLN A 13 2.96 3.30 0.49
N VAL A 14 2.18 3.90 1.38
CA VAL A 14 1.68 3.21 2.58
C VAL A 14 0.88 1.98 2.19
N VAL A 15 -0.02 2.11 1.22
CA VAL A 15 -0.87 1.00 0.79
C VAL A 15 -0.05 -0.10 0.13
N LEU A 16 0.88 0.25 -0.75
CA LEU A 16 1.74 -0.76 -1.39
C LEU A 16 2.56 -1.53 -0.37
N LEU A 17 3.13 -0.85 0.62
CA LEU A 17 3.90 -1.50 1.66
C LEU A 17 3.02 -2.40 2.53
N ALA A 18 1.80 -1.98 2.83
CA ALA A 18 0.87 -2.81 3.60
C ALA A 18 0.55 -4.11 2.84
N ILE A 19 0.30 -4.02 1.53
CA ILE A 19 0.04 -5.21 0.71
C ILE A 19 1.24 -6.15 0.74
N LEU A 20 2.45 -5.61 0.57
CA LEU A 20 3.67 -6.42 0.58
C LEU A 20 3.86 -7.13 1.92
N ARG A 21 3.56 -6.45 3.03
CA ARG A 21 3.67 -7.06 4.35
C ARG A 21 2.67 -8.20 4.55
N LEU A 22 1.47 -8.04 4.02
CA LEU A 22 0.40 -9.02 4.22
C LEU A 22 0.49 -10.22 3.28
N GLY A 23 1.14 -10.06 2.13
CA GLY A 23 1.26 -11.14 1.15
C GLY A 23 -0.10 -11.56 0.64
N ASP A 24 -0.43 -12.84 0.76
CA ASP A 24 -1.65 -13.41 0.25
C ASP A 24 -2.88 -13.10 1.11
N ARG A 25 -2.69 -12.39 2.22
CA ARG A 25 -3.79 -11.99 3.12
C ARG A 25 -4.18 -10.52 2.95
N ALA A 26 -3.81 -9.89 1.82
CA ALA A 26 -4.05 -8.47 1.61
C ALA A 26 -5.44 -8.23 1.04
N TYR A 27 -6.39 -7.90 1.88
CA TYR A 27 -7.72 -7.44 1.50
C TYR A 27 -8.11 -6.26 2.41
N GLY A 28 -9.26 -5.64 2.12
CA GLY A 28 -9.60 -4.35 2.74
C GLY A 28 -9.40 -4.28 4.25
N VAL A 29 -9.97 -5.25 4.98
CA VAL A 29 -9.91 -5.23 6.45
C VAL A 29 -8.48 -5.38 6.94
N THR A 30 -7.74 -6.36 6.42
CA THR A 30 -6.37 -6.61 6.86
C THR A 30 -5.45 -5.45 6.51
N MET A 31 -5.64 -4.83 5.35
CA MET A 31 -4.84 -3.68 4.96
C MET A 31 -5.08 -2.49 5.90
N ARG A 32 -6.34 -2.23 6.26
CA ARG A 32 -6.65 -1.14 7.18
C ARG A 32 -6.04 -1.38 8.55
N GLU A 33 -6.12 -2.62 9.04
CA GLU A 33 -5.51 -3.00 10.32
C GLU A 33 -3.99 -2.83 10.29
N GLU A 34 -3.35 -3.28 9.22
CA GLU A 34 -1.90 -3.18 9.08
C GLU A 34 -1.45 -1.71 9.04
N ILE A 35 -2.17 -0.89 8.29
CA ILE A 35 -1.86 0.54 8.21
C ILE A 35 -2.02 1.19 9.57
N ARG A 36 -3.10 0.90 10.28
CA ARG A 36 -3.33 1.44 11.61
C ARG A 36 -2.21 1.05 12.57
N ASP A 37 -1.86 -0.24 12.58
CA ASP A 37 -0.87 -0.76 13.53
C ASP A 37 0.53 -0.21 13.26
N CYS A 38 0.87 0.01 11.99
CA CYS A 38 2.21 0.49 11.63
C CYS A 38 2.33 2.02 11.63
N THR A 39 1.25 2.74 11.33
CA THR A 39 1.34 4.19 11.10
C THR A 39 0.46 5.01 12.02
N ASN A 40 -0.39 4.38 12.80
CA ASN A 40 -1.39 5.03 13.64
C ASN A 40 -2.41 5.87 12.84
N ARG A 41 -2.56 5.55 11.54
CA ARG A 41 -3.56 6.19 10.67
C ARG A 41 -4.73 5.23 10.49
N GLU A 42 -5.93 5.78 10.44
CA GLU A 42 -7.14 4.98 10.23
C GLU A 42 -7.82 5.40 8.93
N PRO A 43 -7.36 4.88 7.78
CA PRO A 43 -8.01 5.24 6.52
C PRO A 43 -9.42 4.66 6.47
N THR A 44 -10.34 5.43 5.89
CA THR A 44 -11.68 4.92 5.64
C THR A 44 -11.65 3.87 4.54
N PRO A 45 -12.63 2.96 4.50
CA PRO A 45 -12.71 2.02 3.38
C PRO A 45 -12.77 2.73 2.02
N GLY A 46 -13.51 3.84 1.94
CA GLY A 46 -13.61 4.60 0.69
C GLY A 46 -12.27 5.15 0.23
N ALA A 47 -11.50 5.75 1.14
CA ALA A 47 -10.18 6.29 0.80
C ALA A 47 -9.25 5.17 0.34
N LEU A 48 -9.28 4.03 1.02
CA LEU A 48 -8.45 2.89 0.66
C LEU A 48 -8.80 2.37 -0.74
N TYR A 49 -10.08 2.12 -1.00
CA TYR A 49 -10.49 1.53 -2.28
C TYR A 49 -10.31 2.51 -3.45
N THR A 50 -10.51 3.81 -3.22
CA THR A 50 -10.23 4.82 -4.24
C THR A 50 -8.75 4.77 -4.63
N THR A 51 -7.87 4.68 -3.65
CA THR A 51 -6.43 4.59 -3.90
C THR A 51 -6.06 3.30 -4.62
N LEU A 52 -6.65 2.17 -4.18
CA LEU A 52 -6.40 0.87 -4.82
C LEU A 52 -6.85 0.86 -6.28
N ASP A 53 -8.04 1.41 -6.56
CA ASP A 53 -8.54 1.47 -7.93
C ASP A 53 -7.62 2.31 -8.82
N ARG A 54 -7.15 3.44 -8.30
CA ARG A 54 -6.21 4.29 -9.03
C ARG A 54 -4.89 3.56 -9.31
N MET A 55 -4.39 2.83 -8.33
CA MET A 55 -3.15 2.09 -8.50
C MET A 55 -3.32 0.91 -9.44
N GLU A 56 -4.49 0.29 -9.44
CA GLU A 56 -4.78 -0.79 -10.40
C GLU A 56 -4.81 -0.25 -11.83
N GLU A 57 -5.41 0.91 -12.04
CA GLU A 57 -5.39 1.58 -13.35
C GLU A 57 -3.97 1.90 -13.80
N LYS A 58 -3.10 2.27 -12.88
CA LYS A 58 -1.69 2.55 -13.18
C LYS A 58 -0.85 1.29 -13.36
N GLY A 59 -1.42 0.12 -13.13
CA GLY A 59 -0.69 -1.15 -13.24
C GLY A 59 0.23 -1.44 -12.07
N LEU A 60 0.04 -0.79 -10.92
CA LEU A 60 0.90 -0.98 -9.75
C LEU A 60 0.42 -2.10 -8.84
N VAL A 61 -0.87 -2.39 -8.86
CA VAL A 61 -1.47 -3.52 -8.16
C VAL A 61 -2.42 -4.25 -9.09
N ARG A 62 -2.69 -5.49 -8.77
CA ARG A 62 -3.77 -6.26 -9.39
C ARG A 62 -4.63 -6.87 -8.30
N SER A 63 -5.87 -7.17 -8.64
CA SER A 63 -6.79 -7.73 -7.68
C SER A 63 -7.43 -9.00 -8.21
N ARG A 64 -7.92 -9.82 -7.30
CA ARG A 64 -8.70 -11.00 -7.63
C ARG A 64 -9.74 -11.20 -6.55
N LEU A 65 -10.85 -11.80 -6.92
CA LEU A 65 -11.84 -12.21 -5.95
C LEU A 65 -11.45 -13.58 -5.40
N GLY A 66 -11.49 -13.70 -4.08
CA GLY A 66 -11.35 -14.99 -3.43
C GLY A 66 -12.65 -15.76 -3.48
N ASP A 67 -12.62 -17.00 -3.01
CA ASP A 67 -13.84 -17.80 -2.94
C ASP A 67 -14.79 -17.24 -1.90
N PRO A 68 -16.12 -17.25 -2.17
CA PRO A 68 -17.08 -16.89 -1.14
C PRO A 68 -16.96 -17.83 0.05
N THR A 69 -17.03 -17.26 1.26
CA THR A 69 -17.03 -18.10 2.45
C THR A 69 -18.43 -18.67 2.66
N PRO A 70 -18.53 -19.88 3.23
CA PRO A 70 -19.84 -20.45 3.56
C PRO A 70 -20.52 -19.79 4.75
N GLN A 71 -19.85 -18.85 5.38
CA GLN A 71 -20.40 -18.16 6.55
C GLN A 71 -21.46 -17.15 6.11
N ARG A 72 -22.39 -16.89 7.02
CA ARG A 72 -23.48 -15.98 6.76
C ARG A 72 -22.96 -14.61 6.34
N GLY A 73 -23.48 -14.08 5.23
CA GLY A 73 -23.05 -12.81 4.68
C GLY A 73 -21.68 -12.86 4.03
N GLY A 74 -21.14 -14.07 3.79
CA GLY A 74 -19.82 -14.23 3.22
C GLY A 74 -19.75 -13.80 1.77
N ARG A 75 -19.33 -12.54 1.56
CA ARG A 75 -19.00 -12.06 0.23
C ARG A 75 -17.59 -12.51 -0.12
N ALA A 76 -17.34 -12.73 -1.41
CA ALA A 76 -15.99 -12.97 -1.87
C ALA A 76 -15.13 -11.76 -1.51
N LYS A 77 -14.00 -12.01 -0.88
CA LYS A 77 -13.04 -10.96 -0.55
C LYS A 77 -12.23 -10.62 -1.78
N ARG A 78 -11.97 -9.33 -1.95
CA ARG A 78 -11.11 -8.85 -3.02
C ARG A 78 -9.69 -8.75 -2.48
N PHE A 79 -8.82 -9.61 -2.99
CA PHE A 79 -7.42 -9.66 -2.59
C PHE A 79 -6.57 -8.86 -3.57
N PHE A 80 -5.52 -8.24 -3.06
CA PHE A 80 -4.64 -7.39 -3.85
C PHE A 80 -3.21 -7.91 -3.81
N GLN A 81 -2.51 -7.67 -4.89
CA GLN A 81 -1.11 -8.05 -5.03
C GLN A 81 -0.38 -6.91 -5.73
N VAL A 82 0.83 -6.60 -5.27
CA VAL A 82 1.66 -5.58 -5.90
C VAL A 82 2.31 -6.20 -7.13
N THR A 83 2.24 -5.50 -8.27
CA THR A 83 2.87 -5.93 -9.50
C THR A 83 4.37 -5.63 -9.48
N ALA A 84 5.12 -6.17 -10.44
CA ALA A 84 6.53 -5.82 -10.58
C ALA A 84 6.73 -4.31 -10.71
N ALA A 85 5.85 -3.65 -11.47
CA ALA A 85 5.90 -2.18 -11.60
C ALA A 85 5.64 -1.49 -10.26
N GLY A 86 4.73 -2.03 -9.45
CA GLY A 86 4.46 -1.49 -8.11
C GLY A 86 5.64 -1.65 -7.18
N VAL A 87 6.29 -2.82 -7.20
CA VAL A 87 7.51 -3.03 -6.40
C VAL A 87 8.60 -2.04 -6.80
N GLU A 88 8.81 -1.86 -8.11
CA GLU A 88 9.82 -0.92 -8.60
C GLU A 88 9.49 0.51 -8.17
N ALA A 89 8.22 0.90 -8.25
CA ALA A 89 7.80 2.25 -7.88
C ALA A 89 8.07 2.53 -6.39
N VAL A 90 7.72 1.60 -5.51
CA VAL A 90 7.95 1.80 -4.08
C VAL A 90 9.43 1.73 -3.73
N ALA A 91 10.19 0.85 -4.38
CA ALA A 91 11.63 0.77 -4.17
C ALA A 91 12.33 2.07 -4.58
N ARG A 92 11.91 2.66 -5.70
CA ARG A 92 12.45 3.93 -6.18
C ARG A 92 12.14 5.07 -5.20
N ALA A 93 10.92 5.12 -4.68
CA ALA A 93 10.54 6.11 -3.67
C ALA A 93 11.39 5.97 -2.40
N GLN A 94 11.61 4.73 -1.95
CA GLN A 94 12.41 4.47 -0.75
C GLN A 94 13.88 4.86 -0.97
N ARG A 95 14.43 4.60 -2.15
CA ARG A 95 15.79 5.03 -2.48
C ARG A 95 15.93 6.54 -2.41
N ALA A 96 14.94 7.27 -2.92
CA ALA A 96 14.96 8.73 -2.88
C ALA A 96 14.97 9.25 -1.43
N TYR A 97 14.15 8.70 -0.57
CA TYR A 97 14.13 9.09 0.85
C TYR A 97 15.47 8.77 1.52
N ARG A 98 16.03 7.58 1.28
CA ARG A 98 17.31 7.21 1.87
C ARG A 98 18.43 8.14 1.41
N GLN A 99 18.39 8.56 0.14
CA GLN A 99 19.39 9.48 -0.39
C GLN A 99 19.30 10.84 0.31
N LEU A 100 18.09 11.34 0.52
CA LEU A 100 17.88 12.60 1.22
C LEU A 100 18.25 12.52 2.70
N LEU A 101 18.05 11.37 3.31
CA LEU A 101 18.37 11.16 4.73
C LEU A 101 19.87 10.97 4.98
N ARG A 102 20.64 10.70 3.93
CA ARG A 102 22.05 10.38 4.08
C ARG A 102 22.81 11.55 4.73
N GLY A 103 23.53 11.25 5.81
CA GLY A 103 24.29 12.27 6.53
C GLY A 103 23.46 13.13 7.47
N LEU A 104 22.15 12.96 7.49
CA LEU A 104 21.29 13.73 8.40
C LEU A 104 21.14 12.99 9.71
N LYS A 105 21.18 13.75 10.79
CA LYS A 105 20.73 13.29 12.09
C LYS A 105 19.40 13.94 12.37
N LEU A 106 18.34 13.14 12.34
CA LEU A 106 17.03 13.68 12.66
C LEU A 106 16.93 13.92 14.16
N PRO A 107 16.41 15.07 14.57
CA PRO A 107 16.23 15.31 15.99
C PRO A 107 15.22 14.33 16.58
N VAL A 108 15.52 13.87 17.80
CA VAL A 108 14.57 13.04 18.52
C VAL A 108 13.46 13.94 19.03
N VAL A 109 12.23 13.66 18.57
CA VAL A 109 11.06 14.39 19.05
C VAL A 109 10.48 13.62 20.21
N ALA A 110 10.51 14.23 21.39
CA ALA A 110 9.87 13.64 22.56
C ALA A 110 8.36 13.80 22.41
N HIS A 111 7.66 12.69 22.46
CA HIS A 111 6.20 12.71 22.48
C HIS A 111 5.75 12.78 23.92
N ALA A 112 5.01 13.80 24.23
CA ALA A 112 4.40 13.92 25.53
C ALA A 112 3.25 12.93 25.65
#